data_e3c80e1a2346a5caa4d05c6b3cac4558
#
_entry.id   e3c80e1a2346a5caa4d05c6b3cac4558
#
_cell.length_a   1.000
_cell.length_b   1.000
_cell.length_c   1.000
_cell.angle_alpha   90.00
_cell.angle_beta   90.00
_cell.angle_gamma   90.00
#
_symmetry.space_group_name_H-M   'P 1'
#
loop_
_entity.id
_entity.type
_entity.pdbx_description
1 polymer ?
#
loop_
_entity_poly.entity_id
_entity_poly.type
_entity_poly.pdbx_seq_one_letter_code
_entity_poly.pdbx_strand_id
1 'polypeptide(L)'
;METPMTKILFVGQKPETVDFSDPSLPPGFDAEKINAGIALGVKKIEEHGWKGDTCMITPDAAGSAMLEKALAGANYDCVVIGGGMRLPPKGLVLFETVVNIIHKAAPNATIAFNTRPEDTADAAARQLKAA
;
A
#
# COMPACT_ATOMS: atom_id res chain seq x y z
N MET A 1 4.26 -10.72 -29.44
CA MET A 1 3.55 -10.92 -28.17
C MET A 1 4.02 -9.88 -27.16
N GLU A 2 3.10 -9.12 -26.61
CA GLU A 2 3.46 -8.06 -25.65
C GLU A 2 3.79 -8.65 -24.28
N THR A 3 4.84 -8.11 -23.66
CA THR A 3 5.15 -8.44 -22.27
C THR A 3 4.08 -7.84 -21.35
N PRO A 4 3.49 -8.61 -20.43
CA PRO A 4 2.53 -8.04 -19.50
C PRO A 4 3.14 -6.89 -18.70
N MET A 5 2.35 -5.84 -18.52
CA MET A 5 2.77 -4.70 -17.72
C MET A 5 2.91 -5.10 -16.25
N THR A 6 4.00 -4.70 -15.63
CA THR A 6 4.21 -4.90 -14.19
C THR A 6 3.14 -4.14 -13.42
N LYS A 7 2.49 -4.82 -12.48
CA LYS A 7 1.38 -4.25 -11.70
C LYS A 7 1.77 -4.14 -10.24
N ILE A 8 1.57 -2.94 -9.70
CA ILE A 8 1.87 -2.63 -8.31
C ILE A 8 0.56 -2.26 -7.61
N LEU A 9 0.33 -2.84 -6.43
CA LEU A 9 -0.78 -2.44 -5.56
C LEU A 9 -0.21 -1.70 -4.35
N PHE A 10 -0.68 -0.49 -4.11
CA PHE A 10 -0.35 0.27 -2.91
C PHE A 10 -1.49 0.10 -1.92
N VAL A 11 -1.21 -0.56 -0.80
CA VAL A 11 -2.19 -0.80 0.28
C VAL A 11 -1.90 0.15 1.43
N GLY A 12 -2.91 0.89 1.85
CA GLY A 12 -2.80 1.80 2.97
C GLY A 12 -4.10 1.86 3.76
N GLN A 13 -4.04 2.52 4.91
CA GLN A 13 -5.25 2.85 5.66
C GLN A 13 -5.92 4.04 5.01
N LYS A 14 -7.24 3.98 4.86
CA LYS A 14 -8.01 5.10 4.31
C LYS A 14 -7.70 6.36 5.10
N PRO A 15 -7.20 7.44 4.46
CA PRO A 15 -6.73 8.62 5.20
C PRO A 15 -7.75 9.23 6.14
N GLU A 16 -9.03 9.18 5.76
CA GLU A 16 -10.12 9.72 6.59
C GLU A 16 -10.35 8.94 7.88
N THR A 17 -9.77 7.74 8.01
CA THR A 17 -9.89 6.88 9.20
C THR A 17 -8.66 6.94 10.10
N VAL A 18 -7.64 7.72 9.73
CA VAL A 18 -6.40 7.83 10.50
C VAL A 18 -6.62 8.73 11.71
N ASP A 19 -6.07 8.32 12.85
CA ASP A 19 -6.09 9.14 14.07
C ASP A 19 -4.93 10.13 14.02
N PHE A 20 -5.21 11.36 13.61
CA PHE A 20 -4.19 12.41 13.47
C PHE A 20 -3.75 13.00 14.81
N SER A 21 -4.37 12.60 15.92
CA SER A 21 -3.90 12.99 17.25
C SER A 21 -2.78 12.08 17.76
N ASP A 22 -2.47 11.00 17.05
CA ASP A 22 -1.43 10.07 17.44
C ASP A 22 -0.06 10.76 17.39
N PRO A 23 0.70 10.76 18.53
CA PRO A 23 1.99 11.44 18.58
C PRO A 23 3.08 10.80 17.69
N SER A 24 2.86 9.59 17.20
CA SER A 24 3.80 8.95 16.27
C SER A 24 3.72 9.54 14.86
N LEU A 25 2.68 10.32 14.56
CA LEU A 25 2.52 10.97 13.27
C LEU A 25 3.23 12.33 13.24
N PRO A 26 3.80 12.74 12.07
CA PRO A 26 4.43 14.05 11.94
C PRO A 26 3.44 15.19 12.16
N PRO A 27 3.88 16.33 12.73
CA PRO A 27 3.01 17.50 12.88
C PRO A 27 2.52 18.01 11.53
N GLY A 28 1.26 18.44 11.50
CA GLY A 28 0.66 18.99 10.30
C GLY A 28 0.16 17.98 9.29
N PHE A 29 0.21 16.69 9.64
CA PHE A 29 -0.35 15.64 8.78
C PHE A 29 -1.88 15.70 8.83
N ASP A 30 -2.52 15.55 7.67
CA ASP A 30 -3.97 15.46 7.55
C ASP A 30 -4.34 14.57 6.36
N ALA A 31 -5.63 14.26 6.24
CA ALA A 31 -6.11 13.39 5.17
C ALA A 31 -5.85 13.95 3.78
N GLU A 32 -5.97 15.26 3.61
CA GLU A 32 -5.73 15.92 2.32
C GLU A 32 -4.28 15.74 1.86
N LYS A 33 -3.32 15.92 2.77
CA LYS A 33 -1.90 15.74 2.44
C LYS A 33 -1.56 14.30 2.13
N ILE A 34 -2.15 13.36 2.86
CA ILE A 34 -1.94 11.94 2.60
C ILE A 34 -2.51 11.57 1.24
N ASN A 35 -3.72 12.02 0.92
CA ASN A 35 -4.34 11.75 -0.37
C ASN A 35 -3.51 12.34 -1.54
N ALA A 36 -2.97 13.54 -1.36
CA ALA A 36 -2.08 14.14 -2.35
C ALA A 36 -0.81 13.30 -2.54
N GLY A 37 -0.24 12.80 -1.44
CA GLY A 37 0.94 11.94 -1.49
C GLY A 37 0.65 10.60 -2.18
N ILE A 38 -0.51 10.02 -1.94
CA ILE A 38 -0.94 8.79 -2.60
C ILE A 38 -1.04 9.00 -4.12
N ALA A 39 -1.66 10.09 -4.55
CA ALA A 39 -1.78 10.39 -5.97
C ALA A 39 -0.40 10.57 -6.62
N LEU A 40 0.52 11.25 -5.95
CA LEU A 40 1.88 11.42 -6.42
C LEU A 40 2.62 10.08 -6.47
N GLY A 41 2.40 9.22 -5.49
CA GLY A 41 2.99 7.89 -5.45
C GLY A 41 2.56 7.03 -6.63
N VAL A 42 1.27 7.07 -6.99
CA VAL A 42 0.76 6.35 -8.15
C VAL A 42 1.37 6.90 -9.44
N LYS A 43 1.47 8.23 -9.55
CA LYS A 43 2.09 8.85 -10.72
C LYS A 43 3.53 8.37 -10.90
N LYS A 44 4.29 8.27 -9.84
CA LYS A 44 5.68 7.80 -9.89
C LYS A 44 5.76 6.33 -10.30
N ILE A 45 4.81 5.50 -9.87
CA ILE A 45 4.71 4.12 -10.33
C ILE A 45 4.52 4.08 -11.85
N GLU A 46 3.61 4.90 -12.35
CA GLU A 46 3.33 4.96 -13.79
C GLU A 46 4.53 5.47 -14.59
N GLU A 47 5.35 6.34 -14.01
CA GLU A 47 6.58 6.83 -14.64
C GLU A 47 7.62 5.73 -14.87
N HIS A 48 7.54 4.63 -14.11
CA HIS A 48 8.36 3.43 -14.35
C HIS A 48 7.85 2.57 -15.51
N GLY A 49 6.72 2.92 -16.10
CA GLY A 49 6.06 2.09 -17.11
C GLY A 49 5.21 0.99 -16.48
N TRP A 50 4.95 1.06 -15.20
CA TRP A 50 4.14 0.09 -14.45
C TRP A 50 2.71 0.57 -14.30
N LYS A 51 1.81 -0.35 -13.99
CA LYS A 51 0.44 0.00 -13.61
C LYS A 51 0.37 0.11 -12.09
N GLY A 52 -0.13 1.22 -11.58
CA GLY A 52 -0.32 1.44 -10.15
C GLY A 52 -1.78 1.46 -9.78
N ASP A 53 -2.17 0.58 -8.86
CA ASP A 53 -3.50 0.58 -8.25
C ASP A 53 -3.36 0.87 -6.76
N THR A 54 -4.43 1.37 -6.16
CA THR A 54 -4.47 1.62 -4.72
C THR A 54 -5.59 0.83 -4.07
N CYS A 55 -5.38 0.44 -2.81
CA CYS A 55 -6.41 -0.15 -1.97
C CYS A 55 -6.30 0.48 -0.59
N MET A 56 -7.06 1.54 -0.37
CA MET A 56 -7.08 2.26 0.90
C MET A 56 -8.22 1.69 1.73
N ILE A 57 -7.88 0.96 2.79
CA ILE A 57 -8.82 0.18 3.57
C ILE A 57 -9.20 0.87 4.88
N THR A 58 -10.40 0.53 5.37
CA THR A 58 -10.81 0.88 6.73
C THR A 58 -10.17 -0.14 7.70
N PRO A 59 -9.90 0.26 8.96
CA PRO A 59 -9.21 -0.62 9.92
C PRO A 59 -10.16 -1.60 10.63
N ASP A 60 -10.95 -2.33 9.84
CA ASP A 60 -11.97 -3.25 10.35
C ASP A 60 -12.17 -4.42 9.38
N ALA A 61 -13.14 -5.28 9.67
CA ALA A 61 -13.44 -6.44 8.84
C ALA A 61 -13.85 -6.05 7.41
N ALA A 62 -14.53 -4.92 7.23
CA ALA A 62 -14.90 -4.43 5.90
C ALA A 62 -13.65 -4.07 5.09
N GLY A 63 -12.64 -3.47 5.72
CA GLY A 63 -11.37 -3.16 5.09
C GLY A 63 -10.62 -4.42 4.67
N SER A 64 -10.62 -5.45 5.52
CA SER A 64 -10.01 -6.74 5.19
C SER A 64 -10.67 -7.37 3.96
N ALA A 65 -12.01 -7.35 3.91
CA ALA A 65 -12.75 -7.87 2.77
C ALA A 65 -12.45 -7.09 1.49
N MET A 66 -12.30 -5.77 1.59
CA MET A 66 -11.92 -4.92 0.46
C MET A 66 -10.56 -5.32 -0.10
N LEU A 67 -9.59 -5.57 0.77
CA LEU A 67 -8.25 -5.99 0.35
C LEU A 67 -8.29 -7.37 -0.33
N GLU A 68 -8.99 -8.32 0.25
CA GLU A 68 -9.14 -9.65 -0.33
C GLU A 68 -9.75 -9.57 -1.74
N LYS A 69 -10.76 -8.74 -1.93
CA LYS A 69 -11.40 -8.54 -3.22
C LYS A 69 -10.45 -7.92 -4.23
N ALA A 70 -9.66 -6.92 -3.82
CA ALA A 70 -8.68 -6.28 -4.70
C ALA A 70 -7.62 -7.29 -5.18
N LEU A 71 -7.15 -8.15 -4.28
CA LEU A 71 -6.15 -9.16 -4.61
C LEU A 71 -6.69 -10.27 -5.49
N ALA A 72 -7.98 -10.60 -5.34
CA ALA A 72 -8.64 -11.59 -6.18
C ALA A 72 -8.89 -11.08 -7.61
N GLY A 73 -9.00 -9.76 -7.78
CA GLY A 73 -9.37 -9.16 -9.06
C GLY A 73 -8.22 -8.94 -10.04
N ALA A 74 -6.98 -9.13 -9.61
CA ALA A 74 -5.81 -8.90 -10.48
C ALA A 74 -4.59 -9.65 -9.95
N ASN A 75 -3.62 -9.87 -10.83
CA ASN A 75 -2.34 -10.47 -10.45
C ASN A 75 -1.31 -9.36 -10.28
N TYR A 76 -0.95 -9.06 -9.06
CA TYR A 76 0.05 -8.04 -8.75
C TYR A 76 1.44 -8.66 -8.66
N ASP A 77 2.43 -7.95 -9.19
CA ASP A 77 3.84 -8.35 -9.10
C ASP A 77 4.45 -7.91 -7.78
N CYS A 78 3.96 -6.80 -7.25
CA CYS A 78 4.40 -6.28 -5.95
C CYS A 78 3.24 -5.61 -5.24
N VAL A 79 3.14 -5.85 -3.94
CA VAL A 79 2.19 -5.16 -3.06
C VAL A 79 2.99 -4.35 -2.06
N VAL A 80 2.79 -3.04 -2.05
CA VAL A 80 3.49 -2.13 -1.14
C VAL A 80 2.56 -1.76 0.00
N ILE A 81 2.99 -2.03 1.23
CA ILE A 81 2.22 -1.69 2.42
C ILE A 81 2.67 -0.34 2.95
N GLY A 82 1.72 0.56 3.18
CA GLY A 82 2.00 1.91 3.61
C GLY A 82 2.58 2.03 5.00
N GLY A 83 3.51 2.97 5.18
CA GLY A 83 4.12 3.26 6.47
C GLY A 83 3.11 3.69 7.53
N GLY A 84 2.00 4.30 7.12
CA GLY A 84 0.93 4.68 8.03
C GLY A 84 0.26 3.51 8.74
N MET A 85 0.32 2.31 8.17
CA MET A 85 -0.14 1.09 8.85
C MET A 85 0.90 0.52 9.79
N ARG A 86 2.17 0.60 9.39
CA ARG A 86 3.28 -0.07 10.07
C ARG A 86 3.84 0.72 11.24
N LEU A 87 3.93 2.05 11.10
CA LEU A 87 4.63 2.90 12.08
C LEU A 87 3.86 3.13 13.38
N PRO A 88 2.52 3.39 13.38
CA PRO A 88 1.81 3.59 14.64
C PRO A 88 1.76 2.30 15.47
N PRO A 89 2.17 2.33 16.75
CA PRO A 89 2.16 1.13 17.59
C PRO A 89 0.80 0.45 17.71
N LYS A 90 -0.28 1.24 17.78
CA LYS A 90 -1.64 0.69 17.87
C LYS A 90 -2.15 0.12 16.55
N GLY A 91 -1.38 0.24 15.48
CA GLY A 91 -1.70 -0.34 14.18
C GLY A 91 -1.15 -1.75 13.99
N LEU A 92 -0.50 -2.34 14.99
CA LEU A 92 0.17 -3.62 14.85
C LEU A 92 -0.75 -4.74 14.36
N VAL A 93 -1.93 -4.89 14.96
CA VAL A 93 -2.85 -5.96 14.59
C VAL A 93 -3.35 -5.78 13.16
N LEU A 94 -3.67 -4.56 12.76
CA LEU A 94 -4.08 -4.27 11.39
C LEU A 94 -2.95 -4.61 10.42
N PHE A 95 -1.72 -4.23 10.75
CA PHE A 95 -0.55 -4.51 9.93
C PHE A 95 -0.35 -6.02 9.75
N GLU A 96 -0.40 -6.79 10.85
CA GLU A 96 -0.29 -8.24 10.77
C GLU A 96 -1.38 -8.86 9.91
N THR A 97 -2.61 -8.39 10.07
CA THR A 97 -3.75 -8.87 9.30
C THR A 97 -3.54 -8.63 7.80
N VAL A 98 -3.10 -7.43 7.43
CA VAL A 98 -2.83 -7.06 6.04
C VAL A 98 -1.74 -7.94 5.45
N VAL A 99 -0.62 -8.11 6.15
CA VAL A 99 0.48 -8.95 5.69
C VAL A 99 -0.01 -10.38 5.40
N ASN A 100 -0.79 -10.94 6.32
CA ASN A 100 -1.27 -12.31 6.17
C ASN A 100 -2.31 -12.48 5.06
N ILE A 101 -3.16 -11.48 4.85
CA ILE A 101 -4.10 -11.49 3.73
C ILE A 101 -3.32 -11.52 2.41
N ILE A 102 -2.32 -10.66 2.26
CA ILE A 102 -1.49 -10.59 1.06
C ILE A 102 -0.76 -11.90 0.84
N HIS A 103 -0.17 -12.44 1.89
CA HIS A 103 0.57 -13.70 1.82
C HIS A 103 -0.31 -14.85 1.32
N LYS A 104 -1.55 -14.92 1.78
CA LYS A 104 -2.48 -15.99 1.38
C LYS A 104 -3.12 -15.76 0.02
N ALA A 105 -3.53 -14.52 -0.27
CA ALA A 105 -4.28 -14.22 -1.48
C ALA A 105 -3.39 -13.95 -2.70
N ALA A 106 -2.16 -13.51 -2.50
CA ALA A 106 -1.22 -13.18 -3.57
C ALA A 106 0.16 -13.78 -3.28
N PRO A 107 0.27 -15.12 -3.21
CA PRO A 107 1.52 -15.76 -2.80
C PRO A 107 2.70 -15.52 -3.75
N ASN A 108 2.42 -15.12 -4.97
CA ASN A 108 3.47 -14.85 -5.96
C ASN A 108 3.89 -13.38 -6.01
N ALA A 109 3.20 -12.51 -5.28
CA ALA A 109 3.56 -11.09 -5.24
C ALA A 109 4.71 -10.87 -4.25
N THR A 110 5.62 -9.98 -4.62
CA THR A 110 6.62 -9.48 -3.69
C THR A 110 5.96 -8.49 -2.73
N ILE A 111 6.31 -8.51 -1.46
CA ILE A 111 5.80 -7.55 -0.49
C ILE A 111 6.89 -6.51 -0.21
N ALA A 112 6.53 -5.24 -0.30
CA ALA A 112 7.43 -4.13 -0.02
C ALA A 112 6.80 -3.18 0.99
N PHE A 113 7.64 -2.36 1.61
CA PHE A 113 7.19 -1.38 2.61
C PHE A 113 7.71 -0.01 2.21
N ASN A 114 6.82 0.97 2.13
CA ASN A 114 7.27 2.35 1.95
C ASN A 114 7.43 3.04 3.30
N THR A 115 8.01 4.24 3.30
CA THR A 115 8.09 5.08 4.49
C THR A 115 7.06 6.21 4.43
N ARG A 116 6.63 6.55 3.21
CA ARG A 116 5.59 7.55 2.94
C ARG A 116 5.01 7.26 1.55
N PRO A 117 3.83 7.77 1.23
CA PRO A 117 3.18 7.46 -0.07
C PRO A 117 4.05 7.79 -1.29
N GLU A 118 4.82 8.88 -1.22
CA GLU A 118 5.63 9.34 -2.35
C GLU A 118 6.76 8.39 -2.71
N ASP A 119 7.23 7.53 -1.79
CA ASP A 119 8.31 6.58 -2.08
C ASP A 119 7.83 5.16 -2.38
N THR A 120 6.55 5.00 -2.68
CA THR A 120 5.96 3.68 -3.01
C THR A 120 6.64 3.03 -4.21
N ALA A 121 6.92 3.79 -5.28
CA ALA A 121 7.60 3.25 -6.45
C ALA A 121 9.02 2.80 -6.13
N ASP A 122 9.72 3.55 -5.29
CA ASP A 122 11.08 3.18 -4.85
C ASP A 122 11.06 1.88 -4.05
N ALA A 123 10.07 1.71 -3.18
CA ALA A 123 9.92 0.49 -2.40
C ALA A 123 9.69 -0.72 -3.31
N ALA A 124 8.80 -0.60 -4.29
CA ALA A 124 8.53 -1.66 -5.25
C ALA A 124 9.78 -1.99 -6.08
N ALA A 125 10.48 -0.97 -6.58
CA ALA A 125 11.69 -1.15 -7.37
C ALA A 125 12.76 -1.89 -6.58
N ARG A 126 12.92 -1.55 -5.31
CA ARG A 126 13.91 -2.19 -4.44
C ARG A 126 13.68 -3.70 -4.32
N GLN A 127 12.42 -4.10 -4.16
CA GLN A 127 12.08 -5.51 -4.00
C GLN A 127 12.03 -6.27 -5.34
N LEU A 128 11.55 -5.64 -6.40
CA LEU A 128 11.52 -6.28 -7.72
C LEU A 128 12.92 -6.55 -8.26
N LYS A 129 13.89 -5.69 -7.94
CA LYS A 129 15.29 -5.92 -8.32
C LYS A 129 15.94 -7.05 -7.52
N ALA A 130 15.52 -7.22 -6.27
CA ALA A 130 16.07 -8.26 -5.39
C ALA A 130 15.52 -9.65 -5.75
N ALA A 131 14.37 -9.70 -6.40
CA ALA A 131 13.76 -10.95 -6.88
C ALA A 131 14.42 -11.44 -8.19
#